data_5aec4e2e3b41d6f5f9635a918267b733
#
_entry.id   5aec4e2e3b41d6f5f9635a918267b733
#
_cell.length_a   1.000
_cell.length_b   1.000
_cell.length_c   1.000
_cell.angle_alpha   90.00
_cell.angle_beta   90.00
_cell.angle_gamma   90.00
#
_symmetry.space_group_name_H-M   'P 1'
#
loop_
_entity.id
_entity.type
_entity.pdbx_description
1 polymer ?
#
loop_
_entity_poly.entity_id
_entity_poly.type
_entity_poly.pdbx_seq_one_letter_code
_entity_poly.pdbx_strand_id
1 'polypeptide(L)'
;MQGFSTLRIKGRWFYLYRAIDSAGATIDFFLSAFRSAAAAKALLAKGLADPSHPQPRVINTDKAKCYPSAIDESKGEGVLRKRCRHRPVQYLNNILEQDHRAIKKRIRLKQHFRQFGCARRTIQGYEVIHKIRKGQVRWVKKGDVLAQNHFIDRVFGLTL
;
A
#
# COMPACT_ATOMS: atom_id res chain seq x y z
N MET A 1 9.12 0.88 2.97
CA MET A 1 9.28 1.65 1.72
C MET A 1 7.94 2.25 1.32
N GLN A 2 7.93 3.48 0.80
CA GLN A 2 6.72 4.17 0.38
C GLN A 2 6.89 4.76 -1.03
N GLY A 3 5.81 4.72 -1.80
CA GLY A 3 5.74 5.32 -3.13
C GLY A 3 4.28 5.49 -3.54
N PHE A 4 4.05 6.13 -4.67
CA PHE A 4 2.71 6.29 -5.21
C PHE A 4 2.62 5.90 -6.68
N SER A 5 1.40 5.55 -7.10
CA SER A 5 1.03 5.30 -8.49
C SER A 5 -0.15 6.17 -8.85
N THR A 6 -0.27 6.53 -10.11
CA THR A 6 -1.42 7.29 -10.60
C THR A 6 -2.46 6.38 -11.24
N LEU A 7 -3.73 6.73 -11.06
CA LEU A 7 -4.86 6.08 -11.75
C LEU A 7 -5.94 7.11 -12.10
N ARG A 8 -6.77 6.80 -13.10
CA ARG A 8 -7.88 7.68 -13.51
C ARG A 8 -9.20 7.21 -12.90
N ILE A 9 -9.94 8.15 -12.29
CA ILE A 9 -11.30 7.94 -11.81
C ILE A 9 -12.16 9.07 -12.38
N LYS A 10 -13.20 8.75 -13.14
CA LYS A 10 -14.08 9.74 -13.79
C LYS A 10 -13.30 10.83 -14.54
N GLY A 11 -12.28 10.42 -15.30
CA GLY A 11 -11.44 11.33 -16.07
C GLY A 11 -10.39 12.12 -15.28
N ARG A 12 -10.41 12.11 -13.94
CA ARG A 12 -9.47 12.85 -13.08
C ARG A 12 -8.37 11.92 -12.57
N TRP A 13 -7.18 12.48 -12.35
CA TRP A 13 -6.05 11.76 -11.77
C TRP A 13 -6.19 11.63 -10.26
N PHE A 14 -5.88 10.43 -9.76
CA PHE A 14 -5.79 10.09 -8.35
C PHE A 14 -4.45 9.42 -8.07
N TYR A 15 -4.02 9.48 -6.83
CA TYR A 15 -2.72 8.99 -6.37
C TYR A 15 -2.94 7.85 -5.38
N LEU A 16 -2.43 6.67 -5.73
CA LEU A 16 -2.42 5.50 -4.86
C LEU A 16 -1.09 5.45 -4.13
N TYR A 17 -1.09 5.83 -2.88
CA TYR A 17 0.04 5.69 -1.96
C TYR A 17 0.06 4.27 -1.41
N ARG A 18 1.25 3.69 -1.28
CA ARG A 18 1.42 2.34 -0.74
C ARG A 18 2.66 2.26 0.14
N ALA A 19 2.57 1.47 1.21
CA ALA A 19 3.66 1.15 2.09
C ALA A 19 3.90 -0.36 2.12
N ILE A 20 5.16 -0.75 2.03
CA ILE A 20 5.63 -2.13 2.19
C ILE A 20 6.76 -2.15 3.22
N ASP A 21 6.95 -3.26 3.89
CA ASP A 21 8.09 -3.47 4.78
C ASP A 21 9.37 -3.84 4.03
N SER A 22 10.44 -4.18 4.75
CA SER A 22 11.72 -4.59 4.17
C SER A 22 11.68 -5.97 3.49
N ALA A 23 10.75 -6.82 3.87
CA ALA A 23 10.53 -8.14 3.27
C ALA A 23 9.60 -8.09 2.04
N GLY A 24 9.07 -6.89 1.70
CA GLY A 24 8.13 -6.69 0.61
C GLY A 24 6.67 -6.99 1.00
N ALA A 25 6.39 -7.25 2.28
CA ALA A 25 5.02 -7.42 2.74
C ALA A 25 4.26 -6.09 2.69
N THR A 26 3.00 -6.14 2.26
CA THR A 26 2.16 -4.95 2.17
C THR A 26 1.71 -4.52 3.57
N ILE A 27 2.08 -3.30 3.96
CA ILE A 27 1.60 -2.67 5.20
C ILE A 27 0.20 -2.13 4.95
N ASP A 28 0.08 -1.08 4.14
CA ASP A 28 -1.22 -0.48 3.83
C ASP A 28 -1.17 0.36 2.54
N PHE A 29 -2.34 0.86 2.12
CA PHE A 29 -2.49 1.79 1.02
C PHE A 29 -3.45 2.92 1.35
N PHE A 30 -3.29 4.04 0.64
CA PHE A 30 -4.17 5.20 0.72
C PHE A 30 -4.41 5.78 -0.67
N LEU A 31 -5.68 6.02 -1.02
CA LEU A 31 -6.09 6.61 -2.29
C LEU A 31 -6.49 8.07 -2.07
N SER A 32 -5.82 8.99 -2.77
CA SER A 32 -6.05 10.43 -2.64
C SER A 32 -6.28 11.10 -3.99
N ALA A 33 -7.10 12.15 -3.99
CA ALA A 33 -7.24 13.04 -5.14
C ALA A 33 -6.02 13.98 -5.30
N PHE A 34 -5.23 14.14 -4.25
CA PHE A 34 -4.10 15.08 -4.23
C PHE A 34 -2.79 14.38 -3.92
N ARG A 35 -1.72 14.87 -4.56
CA ARG A 35 -0.35 14.53 -4.21
C ARG A 35 0.15 15.51 -3.16
N SER A 36 -0.13 15.23 -1.90
CA SER A 36 0.11 16.15 -0.79
C SER A 36 0.80 15.47 0.39
N ALA A 37 1.39 16.28 1.27
CA ALA A 37 1.93 15.82 2.55
C ALA A 37 0.83 15.20 3.44
N ALA A 38 -0.38 15.79 3.42
CA ALA A 38 -1.52 15.25 4.16
C ALA A 38 -1.89 13.83 3.73
N ALA A 39 -1.85 13.51 2.42
CA ALA A 39 -2.11 12.17 1.92
C ALA A 39 -1.01 11.16 2.33
N ALA A 40 0.26 11.58 2.27
CA ALA A 40 1.39 10.77 2.74
C ALA A 40 1.31 10.51 4.24
N LYS A 41 0.95 11.52 5.04
CA LYS A 41 0.73 11.43 6.47
C LYS A 41 -0.44 10.49 6.82
N ALA A 42 -1.55 10.57 6.07
CA ALA A 42 -2.69 9.68 6.24
C ALA A 42 -2.30 8.21 6.00
N LEU A 43 -1.45 7.92 5.01
CA LEU A 43 -0.90 6.57 4.81
C LEU A 43 -0.06 6.13 6.01
N LEU A 44 0.83 7.00 6.54
CA LEU A 44 1.67 6.69 7.70
C LEU A 44 0.81 6.39 8.93
N ALA A 45 -0.14 7.26 9.25
CA ALA A 45 -1.04 7.08 10.37
C ALA A 45 -1.84 5.77 10.26
N LYS A 46 -2.38 5.49 9.05
CA LYS A 46 -3.15 4.28 8.79
C LYS A 46 -2.29 3.02 8.94
N GLY A 47 -1.08 3.01 8.34
CA GLY A 47 -0.19 1.85 8.39
C GLY A 47 0.38 1.57 9.79
N LEU A 48 0.49 2.59 10.64
CA LEU A 48 0.98 2.47 12.01
C LEU A 48 -0.14 2.32 13.06
N ALA A 49 -1.39 2.45 12.67
CA ALA A 49 -2.54 2.21 13.55
C ALA A 49 -2.70 0.71 13.90
N ASP A 50 -2.20 -0.18 13.05
CA ASP A 50 -2.20 -1.61 13.33
C ASP A 50 -1.06 -1.98 14.30
N PRO A 51 -1.38 -2.48 15.52
CA PRO A 51 -0.37 -2.85 16.51
C PRO A 51 0.60 -3.94 16.05
N SER A 52 0.22 -4.74 15.05
CA SER A 52 1.08 -5.77 14.47
C SER A 52 2.25 -5.19 13.66
N HIS A 53 2.16 -3.92 13.27
CA HIS A 53 3.23 -3.25 12.53
C HIS A 53 4.19 -2.54 13.49
N PRO A 54 5.45 -2.98 13.57
CA PRO A 54 6.44 -2.32 14.42
C PRO A 54 6.75 -0.91 13.90
N GLN A 55 7.05 0.00 14.83
CA GLN A 55 7.50 1.35 14.49
C GLN A 55 8.78 1.30 13.64
N PRO A 56 8.80 1.92 12.46
CA PRO A 56 9.95 1.86 11.55
C PRO A 56 11.14 2.64 12.11
N ARG A 57 12.33 2.06 11.97
CA ARG A 57 13.60 2.76 12.22
C ARG A 57 14.02 3.65 11.05
N VAL A 58 13.66 3.22 9.83
CA VAL A 58 13.98 3.91 8.59
C VAL A 58 12.77 3.85 7.67
N ILE A 59 12.43 4.98 7.06
CA ILE A 59 11.44 5.07 5.99
C ILE A 59 12.16 5.47 4.71
N ASN A 60 12.12 4.59 3.70
CA ASN A 60 12.58 4.91 2.36
C ASN A 60 11.39 5.39 1.53
N THR A 61 11.59 6.50 0.81
CA THR A 61 10.56 7.03 -0.10
C THR A 61 11.19 7.31 -1.47
N ASP A 62 10.34 7.49 -2.49
CA ASP A 62 10.78 8.19 -3.68
C ASP A 62 11.14 9.66 -3.33
N LYS A 63 11.77 10.38 -4.27
CA LYS A 63 12.19 11.78 -4.06
C LYS A 63 11.02 12.79 -4.09
N ALA A 64 9.77 12.34 -3.87
CA ALA A 64 8.62 13.23 -3.92
C ALA A 64 8.62 14.23 -2.75
N LYS A 65 8.43 15.49 -3.05
CA LYS A 65 8.49 16.62 -2.10
C LYS A 65 7.45 16.53 -0.96
N CYS A 66 6.42 15.69 -1.10
CA CYS A 66 5.38 15.53 -0.08
C CYS A 66 5.80 14.68 1.12
N TYR A 67 6.85 13.86 1.01
CA TYR A 67 7.24 12.95 2.09
C TYR A 67 8.03 13.61 3.23
N PRO A 68 9.00 14.51 3.00
CA PRO A 68 9.73 15.13 4.09
C PRO A 68 8.81 15.81 5.12
N SER A 69 7.95 16.71 4.69
CA SER A 69 6.99 17.40 5.57
C SER A 69 6.02 16.44 6.26
N ALA A 70 5.49 15.43 5.53
CA ALA A 70 4.61 14.41 6.12
C ALA A 70 5.29 13.63 7.25
N ILE A 71 6.57 13.26 7.07
CA ILE A 71 7.34 12.52 8.06
C ILE A 71 7.67 13.42 9.28
N ASP A 72 8.05 14.66 9.06
CA ASP A 72 8.36 15.60 10.14
C ASP A 72 7.12 15.94 10.97
N GLU A 73 5.98 16.20 10.33
CA GLU A 73 4.70 16.37 11.02
C GLU A 73 4.31 15.11 11.82
N SER A 74 4.45 13.92 11.22
CA SER A 74 4.14 12.64 11.90
C SER A 74 5.03 12.39 13.11
N LYS A 75 6.28 12.86 13.11
CA LYS A 75 7.17 12.84 14.27
C LYS A 75 6.75 13.84 15.34
N GLY A 76 6.33 15.05 14.93
CA GLY A 76 5.82 16.08 15.82
C GLY A 76 4.57 15.64 16.58
N GLU A 77 3.68 14.93 15.89
CA GLU A 77 2.41 14.41 16.46
C GLU A 77 2.59 13.06 17.20
N GLY A 78 3.78 12.50 17.24
CA GLY A 78 4.05 11.22 17.93
C GLY A 78 3.59 9.98 17.18
N VAL A 79 3.07 10.10 15.96
CA VAL A 79 2.71 8.98 15.08
C VAL A 79 3.95 8.18 14.67
N LEU A 80 5.06 8.88 14.44
CA LEU A 80 6.37 8.30 14.18
C LEU A 80 7.35 8.61 15.33
N ARG A 81 8.21 7.65 15.64
CA ARG A 81 9.29 7.88 16.61
C ARG A 81 10.23 8.98 16.09
N LYS A 82 10.63 9.92 16.95
CA LYS A 82 11.57 11.01 16.62
C LYS A 82 12.88 10.51 15.99
N ARG A 83 13.37 9.32 16.41
CA ARG A 83 14.59 8.67 15.90
C ARG A 83 14.42 8.00 14.52
N CYS A 84 13.19 7.95 13.93
CA CYS A 84 12.97 7.39 12.61
C CYS A 84 13.73 8.19 11.56
N ARG A 85 14.57 7.52 10.76
CA ARG A 85 15.35 8.17 9.70
C ARG A 85 14.56 8.17 8.40
N HIS A 86 14.52 9.31 7.71
CA HIS A 86 14.00 9.41 6.36
C HIS A 86 15.13 9.27 5.34
N ARG A 87 14.95 8.40 4.34
CA ARG A 87 15.88 8.20 3.22
C ARG A 87 15.16 8.38 1.89
N PRO A 88 15.27 9.54 1.22
CA PRO A 88 14.73 9.77 -0.11
C PRO A 88 15.66 9.14 -1.17
N VAL A 89 15.49 7.86 -1.48
CA VAL A 89 16.37 7.12 -2.41
C VAL A 89 15.55 6.55 -3.57
N GLN A 90 15.86 7.00 -4.77
CA GLN A 90 15.14 6.62 -5.99
C GLN A 90 15.32 5.13 -6.37
N TYR A 91 16.51 4.57 -6.16
CA TYR A 91 16.87 3.23 -6.64
C TYR A 91 16.59 2.07 -5.67
N LEU A 92 16.26 2.33 -4.41
CA LEU A 92 15.87 1.28 -3.46
C LEU A 92 14.38 0.85 -3.61
N ASN A 93 13.71 1.35 -4.64
CA ASN A 93 12.28 1.11 -4.85
C ASN A 93 11.97 -0.09 -5.75
N ASN A 94 12.97 -0.88 -6.17
CA ASN A 94 12.73 -2.02 -7.08
C ASN A 94 11.67 -2.99 -6.54
N ILE A 95 11.70 -3.30 -5.24
CA ILE A 95 10.70 -4.17 -4.60
C ILE A 95 9.32 -3.51 -4.64
N LEU A 96 9.25 -2.22 -4.32
CA LEU A 96 8.03 -1.43 -4.36
C LEU A 96 7.50 -1.28 -5.79
N GLU A 97 8.39 -1.05 -6.76
CA GLU A 97 8.01 -0.94 -8.18
C GLU A 97 7.46 -2.25 -8.75
N GLN A 98 8.09 -3.38 -8.42
CA GLN A 98 7.58 -4.71 -8.80
C GLN A 98 6.21 -4.97 -8.18
N ASP A 99 6.04 -4.62 -6.91
CA ASP A 99 4.80 -4.73 -6.19
C ASP A 99 3.70 -3.83 -6.78
N HIS A 100 4.04 -2.58 -7.11
CA HIS A 100 3.16 -1.65 -7.82
C HIS A 100 2.80 -2.13 -9.24
N ARG A 101 3.72 -2.78 -9.94
CA ARG A 101 3.50 -3.28 -11.31
C ARG A 101 2.33 -4.27 -11.37
N ALA A 102 2.26 -5.18 -10.41
CA ALA A 102 1.17 -6.17 -10.32
C ALA A 102 -0.21 -5.50 -10.19
N ILE A 103 -0.31 -4.48 -9.36
CA ILE A 103 -1.57 -3.73 -9.15
C ILE A 103 -1.87 -2.82 -10.34
N LYS A 104 -0.86 -2.10 -10.85
CA LYS A 104 -1.01 -1.25 -12.05
C LYS A 104 -1.53 -2.04 -13.25
N LYS A 105 -1.03 -3.24 -13.49
CA LYS A 105 -1.48 -4.12 -14.59
C LYS A 105 -2.99 -4.41 -14.45
N ARG A 106 -3.45 -4.77 -13.25
CA ARG A 106 -4.86 -5.07 -12.98
C ARG A 106 -5.76 -3.84 -13.09
N ILE A 107 -5.30 -2.68 -12.61
CA ILE A 107 -6.06 -1.43 -12.71
C ILE A 107 -6.18 -0.98 -14.17
N ARG A 108 -5.11 -1.11 -14.99
CA ARG A 108 -5.14 -0.77 -16.41
C ARG A 108 -6.14 -1.61 -17.21
N LEU A 109 -6.27 -2.89 -16.90
CA LEU A 109 -7.23 -3.79 -17.56
C LEU A 109 -8.69 -3.42 -17.31
N LYS A 110 -8.98 -2.65 -16.27
CA LYS A 110 -10.34 -2.19 -15.89
C LYS A 110 -10.80 -0.89 -16.57
N GLN A 111 -10.05 -0.35 -17.51
CA GLN A 111 -10.41 0.80 -18.39
C GLN A 111 -10.99 2.05 -17.73
N HIS A 112 -10.81 2.38 -16.52
CA HIS A 112 -11.30 3.54 -15.77
C HIS A 112 -12.41 3.24 -14.77
N PHE A 113 -12.24 3.79 -13.60
CA PHE A 113 -13.29 3.76 -12.58
C PHE A 113 -14.24 4.94 -12.75
N ARG A 114 -15.53 4.68 -12.64
CA ARG A 114 -16.57 5.73 -12.71
C ARG A 114 -16.74 6.50 -11.38
N GLN A 115 -16.41 5.87 -10.26
CA GLN A 115 -16.61 6.43 -8.92
C GLN A 115 -15.43 6.11 -7.99
N PHE A 116 -15.11 7.05 -7.09
CA PHE A 116 -14.05 6.90 -6.10
C PHE A 116 -14.28 5.70 -5.17
N GLY A 117 -15.50 5.52 -4.66
CA GLY A 117 -15.84 4.40 -3.79
C GLY A 117 -15.65 3.03 -4.46
N CYS A 118 -16.00 2.90 -5.74
CA CYS A 118 -15.75 1.69 -6.52
C CYS A 118 -14.25 1.44 -6.71
N ALA A 119 -13.47 2.47 -7.05
CA ALA A 119 -12.02 2.37 -7.18
C ALA A 119 -11.39 1.91 -5.88
N ARG A 120 -11.74 2.53 -4.75
CA ARG A 120 -11.22 2.18 -3.42
C ARG A 120 -11.52 0.72 -3.07
N ARG A 121 -12.76 0.27 -3.23
CA ARG A 121 -13.16 -1.13 -2.93
C ARG A 121 -12.43 -2.14 -3.82
N THR A 122 -12.32 -1.86 -5.12
CA THR A 122 -11.60 -2.74 -6.05
C THR A 122 -10.12 -2.83 -5.71
N ILE A 123 -9.47 -1.70 -5.39
CA ILE A 123 -8.07 -1.69 -4.97
C ILE A 123 -7.91 -2.45 -3.65
N GLN A 124 -8.82 -2.26 -2.71
CA GLN A 124 -8.82 -3.00 -1.44
C GLN A 124 -8.89 -4.51 -1.66
N GLY A 125 -9.77 -4.98 -2.55
CA GLY A 125 -9.85 -6.39 -2.93
C GLY A 125 -8.54 -6.90 -3.55
N TYR A 126 -7.92 -6.13 -4.44
CA TYR A 126 -6.62 -6.49 -5.02
C TYR A 126 -5.51 -6.57 -3.98
N GLU A 127 -5.47 -5.65 -3.01
CA GLU A 127 -4.49 -5.68 -1.92
C GLU A 127 -4.70 -6.89 -1.01
N VAL A 128 -5.95 -7.27 -0.72
CA VAL A 128 -6.25 -8.48 0.06
C VAL A 128 -5.74 -9.73 -0.65
N ILE A 129 -6.09 -9.92 -1.93
CA ILE A 129 -5.60 -11.04 -2.72
C ILE A 129 -4.07 -11.05 -2.82
N HIS A 130 -3.47 -9.86 -2.91
CA HIS A 130 -2.02 -9.73 -2.97
C HIS A 130 -1.34 -10.11 -1.66
N LYS A 131 -1.92 -9.73 -0.51
CA LYS A 131 -1.49 -10.17 0.83
C LYS A 131 -1.57 -11.70 0.98
N ILE A 132 -2.66 -12.32 0.53
CA ILE A 132 -2.81 -13.79 0.55
C ILE A 132 -1.69 -14.45 -0.26
N ARG A 133 -1.44 -13.99 -1.49
CA ARG A 133 -0.38 -14.52 -2.36
C ARG A 133 1.03 -14.34 -1.80
N LYS A 134 1.24 -13.30 -1.00
CA LYS A 134 2.51 -13.06 -0.29
C LYS A 134 2.66 -13.91 0.98
N GLY A 135 1.65 -14.69 1.37
CA GLY A 135 1.67 -15.46 2.60
C GLY A 135 1.57 -14.62 3.87
N GLN A 136 0.94 -13.43 3.77
CA GLN A 136 0.71 -12.54 4.92
C GLN A 136 -0.53 -12.90 5.74
N VAL A 137 -1.22 -13.96 5.36
CA VAL A 137 -2.40 -14.47 6.05
C VAL A 137 -2.00 -15.66 6.91
N ARG A 138 -2.51 -15.72 8.12
CA ARG A 138 -2.25 -16.80 9.07
C ARG A 138 -2.63 -18.15 8.45
N TRP A 139 -1.75 -19.15 8.61
CA TRP A 139 -1.87 -20.53 8.08
C TRP A 139 -1.79 -20.69 6.54
N VAL A 140 -1.62 -19.63 5.76
CA VAL A 140 -1.48 -19.70 4.30
C VAL A 140 -0.07 -19.29 3.91
N LYS A 141 0.75 -20.23 3.46
CA LYS A 141 2.15 -19.95 3.08
C LYS A 141 2.25 -19.32 1.69
N LYS A 142 3.30 -18.50 1.51
CA LYS A 142 3.67 -18.00 0.19
C LYS A 142 4.01 -19.17 -0.74
N GLY A 143 3.41 -19.20 -1.94
CA GLY A 143 3.64 -20.25 -2.94
C GLY A 143 2.76 -21.49 -2.79
N ASP A 144 2.04 -21.64 -1.69
CA ASP A 144 1.05 -22.70 -1.54
C ASP A 144 -0.27 -22.30 -2.21
N VAL A 145 -0.35 -22.57 -3.52
CA VAL A 145 -1.48 -22.17 -4.36
C VAL A 145 -2.77 -22.85 -3.93
N LEU A 146 -2.70 -24.13 -3.50
CA LEU A 146 -3.89 -24.86 -3.08
C LEU A 146 -4.47 -24.29 -1.80
N ALA A 147 -3.65 -24.09 -0.76
CA ALA A 147 -4.09 -23.47 0.48
C ALA A 147 -4.59 -22.04 0.27
N GLN A 148 -3.97 -21.29 -0.65
CA GLN A 148 -4.41 -19.93 -1.01
C GLN A 148 -5.80 -19.95 -1.67
N ASN A 149 -6.04 -20.86 -2.60
CA ASN A 149 -7.34 -21.01 -3.25
C ASN A 149 -8.42 -21.44 -2.24
N HIS A 150 -8.18 -22.48 -1.44
CA HIS A 150 -9.11 -22.88 -0.38
C HIS A 150 -9.42 -21.76 0.61
N PHE A 151 -8.42 -20.94 0.97
CA PHE A 151 -8.65 -19.81 1.84
C PHE A 151 -9.55 -18.76 1.17
N ILE A 152 -9.32 -18.45 -0.12
CA ILE A 152 -10.12 -17.52 -0.90
C ILE A 152 -11.56 -18.04 -1.02
N ASP A 153 -11.75 -19.32 -1.38
CA ASP A 153 -13.05 -19.94 -1.54
C ASP A 153 -13.86 -19.87 -0.24
N ARG A 154 -13.20 -20.14 0.90
CA ARG A 154 -13.83 -20.02 2.23
C ARG A 154 -14.25 -18.60 2.56
N VAL A 155 -13.37 -17.61 2.30
CA VAL A 155 -13.64 -16.19 2.58
C VAL A 155 -14.80 -15.66 1.74
N PHE A 156 -14.93 -16.14 0.51
CA PHE A 156 -16.00 -15.72 -0.41
C PHE A 156 -17.22 -16.66 -0.42
N GLY A 157 -17.23 -17.69 0.42
CA GLY A 157 -18.35 -18.65 0.49
C GLY A 157 -18.52 -19.48 -0.79
N LEU A 158 -17.42 -19.74 -1.52
CA LEU A 158 -17.42 -20.51 -2.77
C LEU A 158 -17.19 -22.02 -2.55
N THR A 159 -16.95 -22.45 -1.33
CA THR A 159 -16.88 -23.88 -0.96
C THR A 159 -18.28 -24.45 -0.92
N LEU A 160 -18.57 -25.38 -1.84
CA LEU A 160 -19.70 -26.30 -1.77
C LEU A 160 -19.51 -27.28 -0.63
#